data_90ca325502286010f9aac9ac9de7050d
#
_entry.id   90ca325502286010f9aac9ac9de7050d
#
_cell.length_a   1.000
_cell.length_b   1.000
_cell.length_c   1.000
_cell.angle_alpha   90.00
_cell.angle_beta   90.00
_cell.angle_gamma   90.00
#
_symmetry.space_group_name_H-M   'P 1'
#
loop_
_entity.id
_entity.type
_entity.pdbx_description
1 polymer ?
#
loop_
_entity_poly.entity_id
_entity_poly.type
_entity_poly.pdbx_seq_one_letter_code
_entity_poly.pdbx_strand_id
1 'polypeptide(L)'
;MPISRPEFDPIAIAVDWLDAGKLGDLDGLLDLHDERATLECACEGVTLTGREALSAYWASKLDSPTESAFTLDDMILTGDGVQLDYQNYEGKPVRIHFRFTPSGKIAHTSCGPLACAA
;
A
#
# COMPACT_ATOMS: atom_id res chain seq x y z
N MET A 1 -10.78 -13.43 -29.67
CA MET A 1 -10.38 -12.15 -29.18
C MET A 1 -9.97 -12.23 -27.74
N PRO A 2 -8.78 -11.91 -27.45
CA PRO A 2 -8.32 -11.99 -26.08
C PRO A 2 -9.09 -11.04 -25.19
N ILE A 3 -9.41 -11.52 -24.04
CA ILE A 3 -9.98 -10.70 -23.02
C ILE A 3 -8.91 -9.78 -22.52
N SER A 4 -9.26 -8.54 -22.40
CA SER A 4 -8.37 -7.59 -21.83
C SER A 4 -8.20 -7.92 -20.35
N ARG A 5 -7.06 -8.44 -19.99
CA ARG A 5 -6.74 -8.62 -18.59
C ARG A 5 -5.40 -8.00 -18.29
N PRO A 6 -5.21 -7.58 -17.04
CA PRO A 6 -3.93 -7.00 -16.67
C PRO A 6 -2.82 -8.03 -16.83
N GLU A 7 -1.67 -7.57 -17.24
CA GLU A 7 -0.48 -8.42 -17.35
C GLU A 7 0.11 -8.76 -15.99
N PHE A 8 -0.53 -8.33 -14.93
CA PHE A 8 -0.10 -8.51 -13.56
C PHE A 8 -1.28 -8.91 -12.69
N ASP A 9 -0.97 -9.47 -11.55
CA ASP A 9 -1.98 -9.84 -10.57
C ASP A 9 -1.99 -8.79 -9.44
N PRO A 10 -3.00 -7.92 -9.37
CA PRO A 10 -3.05 -6.90 -8.32
C PRO A 10 -3.06 -7.47 -6.91
N ILE A 11 -3.69 -8.63 -6.73
CA ILE A 11 -3.70 -9.28 -5.42
C ILE A 11 -2.28 -9.69 -5.01
N ALA A 12 -1.52 -10.27 -5.94
CA ALA A 12 -0.15 -10.68 -5.66
C ALA A 12 0.73 -9.48 -5.30
N ILE A 13 0.54 -8.35 -5.96
CA ILE A 13 1.30 -7.15 -5.66
C ILE A 13 0.96 -6.64 -4.25
N ALA A 14 -0.32 -6.67 -3.89
CA ALA A 14 -0.74 -6.25 -2.56
C ALA A 14 -0.17 -7.16 -1.47
N VAL A 15 -0.12 -8.47 -1.72
CA VAL A 15 0.50 -9.43 -0.80
C VAL A 15 2.00 -9.15 -0.67
N ASP A 16 2.67 -8.91 -1.79
CA ASP A 16 4.10 -8.56 -1.78
C ASP A 16 4.35 -7.29 -0.97
N TRP A 17 3.45 -6.32 -1.06
CA TRP A 17 3.54 -5.09 -0.28
C TRP A 17 3.45 -5.38 1.22
N LEU A 18 2.50 -6.21 1.63
CA LEU A 18 2.36 -6.62 3.03
C LEU A 18 3.60 -7.36 3.53
N ASP A 19 4.13 -8.26 2.71
CA ASP A 19 5.31 -9.04 3.07
C ASP A 19 6.54 -8.14 3.21
N ALA A 20 6.72 -7.19 2.30
CA ALA A 20 7.82 -6.23 2.37
C ALA A 20 7.72 -5.41 3.67
N GLY A 21 6.50 -5.01 4.02
CA GLY A 21 6.26 -4.29 5.27
C GLY A 21 6.63 -5.12 6.49
N LYS A 22 6.20 -6.38 6.54
CA LYS A 22 6.51 -7.29 7.63
C LYS A 22 8.01 -7.52 7.80
N LEU A 23 8.72 -7.61 6.68
CA LEU A 23 10.16 -7.87 6.68
C LEU A 23 10.98 -6.60 6.91
N GLY A 24 10.35 -5.44 6.88
CA GLY A 24 11.08 -4.17 6.93
C GLY A 24 11.90 -3.91 5.68
N ASP A 25 11.49 -4.48 4.55
CA ASP A 25 12.21 -4.36 3.29
C ASP A 25 11.76 -3.10 2.54
N LEU A 26 12.38 -1.99 2.87
CA LEU A 26 12.03 -0.70 2.28
C LEU A 26 12.23 -0.70 0.76
N ASP A 27 13.35 -1.21 0.29
CA ASP A 27 13.63 -1.22 -1.15
C ASP A 27 12.62 -2.09 -1.89
N GLY A 28 12.30 -3.26 -1.37
CA GLY A 28 11.30 -4.14 -1.96
C GLY A 28 9.93 -3.49 -1.99
N LEU A 29 9.55 -2.80 -0.92
CA LEU A 29 8.29 -2.09 -0.86
C LEU A 29 8.23 -0.97 -1.89
N LEU A 30 9.29 -0.18 -2.00
CA LEU A 30 9.34 0.93 -2.96
C LEU A 30 9.36 0.45 -4.39
N ASP A 31 9.98 -0.69 -4.66
CA ASP A 31 10.05 -1.25 -6.02
C ASP A 31 8.69 -1.67 -6.56
N LEU A 32 7.71 -1.84 -5.69
CA LEU A 32 6.33 -2.14 -6.11
C LEU A 32 5.61 -0.90 -6.64
N HIS A 33 6.16 0.28 -6.41
CA HIS A 33 5.53 1.55 -6.78
C HIS A 33 6.10 2.10 -8.08
N ASP A 34 5.25 2.83 -8.81
CA ASP A 34 5.71 3.63 -9.95
C ASP A 34 6.61 4.76 -9.42
N GLU A 35 7.52 5.24 -10.27
CA GLU A 35 8.43 6.32 -9.90
C GLU A 35 7.70 7.59 -9.48
N ARG A 36 6.51 7.81 -10.03
CA ARG A 36 5.68 8.97 -9.75
C ARG A 36 4.49 8.66 -8.86
N ALA A 37 4.56 7.55 -8.17
CA ALA A 37 3.47 7.12 -7.30
C ALA A 37 3.13 8.21 -6.29
N THR A 38 1.84 8.32 -5.99
CA THR A 38 1.35 9.27 -4.99
C THR A 38 0.79 8.50 -3.79
N LEU A 39 0.81 9.15 -2.65
CA LEU A 39 0.24 8.59 -1.43
C LEU A 39 -0.54 9.69 -0.72
N GLU A 40 -1.76 9.37 -0.35
CA GLU A 40 -2.59 10.23 0.48
C GLU A 40 -2.94 9.47 1.75
N CYS A 41 -2.57 10.01 2.89
CA CYS A 41 -2.89 9.39 4.17
C CYS A 41 -3.80 10.32 4.97
N ALA A 42 -5.07 9.96 5.06
CA ALA A 42 -6.04 10.75 5.81
C ALA A 42 -5.75 10.73 7.31
N CYS A 43 -5.20 9.64 7.82
CA CYS A 43 -4.87 9.52 9.23
C CYS A 43 -3.83 10.54 9.68
N GLU A 44 -2.88 10.83 8.79
CA GLU A 44 -1.76 11.72 9.10
C GLU A 44 -1.84 13.07 8.39
N GLY A 45 -2.82 13.22 7.51
CA GLY A 45 -3.00 14.47 6.77
C GLY A 45 -1.87 14.76 5.80
N VAL A 46 -1.25 13.74 5.20
CA VAL A 46 -0.12 13.93 4.28
C VAL A 46 -0.48 13.50 2.88
N THR A 47 0.11 14.19 1.90
CA THR A 47 0.06 13.82 0.50
C THR A 47 1.49 13.89 -0.04
N LEU A 48 1.96 12.81 -0.61
CA LEU A 48 3.33 12.66 -1.07
C LEU A 48 3.37 12.22 -2.53
N THR A 49 4.41 12.57 -3.24
CA THR A 49 4.62 12.15 -4.62
C THR A 49 6.08 11.80 -4.84
N GLY A 50 6.32 10.67 -5.49
CA GLY A 50 7.64 10.24 -5.91
C GLY A 50 8.36 9.33 -4.93
N ARG A 51 9.32 8.60 -5.46
CA ARG A 51 10.03 7.57 -4.69
C ARG A 51 10.77 8.14 -3.48
N GLU A 52 11.39 9.28 -3.63
CA GLU A 52 12.15 9.89 -2.53
C GLU A 52 11.25 10.24 -1.34
N ALA A 53 10.10 10.87 -1.63
CA ALA A 53 9.15 11.21 -0.58
C ALA A 53 8.56 9.96 0.08
N LEU A 54 8.22 8.96 -0.73
CA LEU A 54 7.71 7.69 -0.22
C LEU A 54 8.76 6.96 0.61
N SER A 55 10.03 7.03 0.20
CA SER A 55 11.12 6.41 0.95
C SER A 55 11.24 7.01 2.35
N ALA A 56 11.22 8.32 2.45
CA ALA A 56 11.31 8.99 3.74
C ALA A 56 10.11 8.64 4.63
N TYR A 57 8.93 8.59 4.04
CA TYR A 57 7.71 8.26 4.77
C TYR A 57 7.74 6.84 5.33
N TRP A 58 8.06 5.87 4.47
CA TRP A 58 8.02 4.46 4.88
C TRP A 58 9.22 4.04 5.72
N ALA A 59 10.38 4.67 5.52
CA ALA A 59 11.57 4.34 6.30
C ALA A 59 11.32 4.45 7.80
N SER A 60 10.67 5.52 8.23
CA SER A 60 10.38 5.72 9.64
C SER A 60 9.36 4.71 10.17
N LYS A 61 8.42 4.28 9.31
CA LYS A 61 7.37 3.34 9.70
C LYS A 61 7.88 1.90 9.78
N LEU A 62 8.86 1.56 8.97
CA LEU A 62 9.43 0.21 8.95
C LEU A 62 10.55 0.03 9.98
N ASP A 63 10.94 1.11 10.65
CA ASP A 63 12.04 1.08 11.60
C ASP A 63 11.69 0.29 12.87
N SER A 64 10.51 0.47 13.41
CA SER A 64 10.10 -0.21 14.65
C SER A 64 8.62 -0.57 14.61
N PRO A 65 8.22 -1.49 13.72
CA PRO A 65 6.81 -1.89 13.66
C PRO A 65 6.44 -2.74 14.86
N THR A 66 5.15 -2.71 15.20
CA THR A 66 4.63 -3.59 16.23
C THR A 66 4.59 -5.03 15.71
N GLU A 67 4.43 -5.97 16.63
CA GLU A 67 4.38 -7.39 16.27
C GLU A 67 3.26 -7.73 15.28
N SER A 68 2.12 -7.04 15.38
CA SER A 68 0.99 -7.26 14.48
C SER A 68 1.00 -6.40 13.23
N ALA A 69 2.02 -5.58 13.05
CA ALA A 69 2.09 -4.69 11.89
C ALA A 69 1.99 -5.44 10.57
N PHE A 70 1.27 -4.87 9.62
CA PHE A 70 1.06 -5.43 8.29
C PHE A 70 0.31 -6.76 8.27
N THR A 71 -0.45 -7.06 9.32
CA THR A 71 -1.33 -8.22 9.33
C THR A 71 -2.57 -7.92 8.51
N LEU A 72 -2.88 -8.78 7.55
CA LEU A 72 -4.04 -8.62 6.68
C LEU A 72 -5.31 -9.06 7.38
N ASP A 73 -6.33 -8.23 7.37
CA ASP A 73 -7.66 -8.56 7.88
C ASP A 73 -8.63 -8.86 6.75
N ASP A 74 -8.58 -8.11 5.66
CA ASP A 74 -9.47 -8.31 4.52
C ASP A 74 -8.87 -7.71 3.25
N MET A 75 -9.23 -8.28 2.09
CA MET A 75 -8.74 -7.81 0.80
C MET A 75 -9.85 -7.96 -0.23
N ILE A 76 -10.09 -6.90 -0.97
CA ILE A 76 -11.16 -6.86 -1.97
C ILE A 76 -10.62 -6.26 -3.27
N LEU A 77 -10.90 -6.92 -4.39
CA LEU A 77 -10.65 -6.32 -5.70
C LEU A 77 -11.69 -5.23 -5.94
N THR A 78 -11.24 -4.10 -6.42
CA THR A 78 -12.12 -3.00 -6.80
C THR A 78 -12.05 -2.79 -8.30
N GLY A 79 -12.88 -1.90 -8.82
CA GLY A 79 -12.88 -1.62 -10.26
C GLY A 79 -11.58 -1.05 -10.78
N ASP A 80 -10.80 -0.40 -9.93
CA ASP A 80 -9.56 0.28 -10.32
C ASP A 80 -8.34 -0.20 -9.53
N GLY A 81 -8.48 -1.23 -8.70
CA GLY A 81 -7.33 -1.72 -7.93
C GLY A 81 -7.69 -2.70 -6.85
N VAL A 82 -7.08 -2.54 -5.69
CA VAL A 82 -7.26 -3.42 -4.53
C VAL A 82 -7.43 -2.60 -3.28
N GLN A 83 -8.36 -3.02 -2.44
CA GLN A 83 -8.58 -2.45 -1.12
C GLN A 83 -8.14 -3.45 -0.08
N LEU A 84 -7.33 -3.02 0.87
CA LEU A 84 -6.89 -3.83 2.01
C LEU A 84 -7.37 -3.22 3.31
N ASP A 85 -7.84 -4.09 4.20
CA ASP A 85 -8.03 -3.74 5.59
C ASP A 85 -6.92 -4.49 6.33
N TYR A 86 -6.05 -3.78 7.02
CA TYR A 86 -4.89 -4.37 7.64
C TYR A 86 -4.49 -3.60 8.89
N GLN A 87 -3.59 -4.14 9.67
CA GLN A 87 -3.06 -3.48 10.84
C GLN A 87 -1.78 -2.74 10.45
N ASN A 88 -1.75 -1.43 10.72
CA ASN A 88 -0.61 -0.62 10.32
C ASN A 88 0.63 -0.87 11.20
N TYR A 89 1.67 -0.06 11.01
CA TYR A 89 2.92 -0.22 11.75
C TYR A 89 2.75 -0.07 13.27
N GLU A 90 1.65 0.56 13.70
CA GLU A 90 1.32 0.70 15.12
C GLU A 90 0.34 -0.37 15.61
N GLY A 91 -0.05 -1.29 14.74
CA GLY A 91 -1.03 -2.32 15.08
C GLY A 91 -2.47 -1.83 15.07
N LYS A 92 -2.74 -0.68 14.47
CA LYS A 92 -4.09 -0.13 14.38
C LYS A 92 -4.76 -0.54 13.07
N PRO A 93 -6.06 -0.85 13.09
CA PRO A 93 -6.75 -1.21 11.85
C PRO A 93 -6.90 0.01 10.95
N VAL A 94 -6.47 -0.13 9.71
CA VAL A 94 -6.59 0.92 8.70
C VAL A 94 -7.02 0.29 7.38
N ARG A 95 -7.57 1.12 6.52
CA ARG A 95 -7.95 0.73 5.17
C ARG A 95 -7.04 1.45 4.18
N ILE A 96 -6.52 0.69 3.24
CA ILE A 96 -5.66 1.24 2.20
C ILE A 96 -6.21 0.80 0.84
N HIS A 97 -6.10 1.68 -0.15
CA HIS A 97 -6.51 1.38 -1.51
C HIS A 97 -5.36 1.66 -2.46
N PHE A 98 -5.05 0.69 -3.31
CA PHE A 98 -4.03 0.82 -4.34
C PHE A 98 -4.65 0.91 -5.72
N ARG A 99 -4.17 1.86 -6.52
CA ARG A 99 -4.43 1.87 -7.96
C ARG A 99 -3.11 1.59 -8.66
N PHE A 100 -3.18 0.95 -9.83
CA PHE A 100 -1.99 0.47 -10.51
C PHE A 100 -1.80 1.13 -11.87
N THR A 101 -0.54 1.18 -12.32
CA THR A 101 -0.22 1.54 -13.70
C THR A 101 -0.54 0.35 -14.59
N PRO A 102 -0.63 0.54 -15.92
CA PRO A 102 -0.82 -0.58 -16.84
C PRO A 102 0.29 -1.63 -16.77
N SER A 103 1.48 -1.25 -16.31
CA SER A 103 2.60 -2.18 -16.17
C SER A 103 2.61 -2.93 -14.84
N GLY A 104 1.68 -2.65 -13.95
CA GLY A 104 1.56 -3.37 -12.69
C GLY A 104 2.32 -2.76 -11.52
N LYS A 105 2.62 -1.48 -11.59
CA LYS A 105 3.21 -0.76 -10.45
C LYS A 105 2.11 -0.01 -9.70
N ILE A 106 2.27 0.16 -8.40
CA ILE A 106 1.33 0.94 -7.62
C ILE A 106 1.48 2.41 -8.02
N ALA A 107 0.40 2.97 -8.57
CA ALA A 107 0.39 4.36 -9.03
C ALA A 107 -0.10 5.32 -7.96
N HIS A 108 -1.02 4.87 -7.12
CA HIS A 108 -1.62 5.70 -6.08
C HIS A 108 -2.00 4.86 -4.89
N THR A 109 -1.70 5.37 -3.72
CA THR A 109 -2.08 4.74 -2.45
C THR A 109 -2.89 5.76 -1.66
N SER A 110 -4.08 5.35 -1.23
CA SER A 110 -4.83 6.18 -0.28
C SER A 110 -5.11 5.35 0.96
N CYS A 111 -4.91 5.94 2.13
CA CYS A 111 -5.15 5.23 3.38
C CYS A 111 -5.89 6.11 4.38
N GLY A 112 -6.60 5.45 5.27
CA GLY A 112 -7.33 6.11 6.32
C GLY A 112 -7.72 5.12 7.41
N PRO A 113 -8.14 5.62 8.59
CA PRO A 113 -8.55 4.72 9.66
C PRO A 113 -9.78 3.95 9.23
N LEU A 114 -9.81 2.66 9.54
CA LEU A 114 -10.95 1.82 9.22
C LEU A 114 -12.19 2.32 9.92
N ALA A 115 -12.04 2.68 11.17
CA ALA A 115 -13.09 3.33 11.94
C ALA A 115 -12.76 4.81 11.94
N CYS A 116 -12.96 5.43 10.82
CA CYS A 116 -12.75 6.85 10.69
C CYS A 116 -13.85 7.53 11.47
N ALA A 117 -13.83 7.31 12.72
CA ALA A 117 -14.78 7.94 13.58
C ALA A 117 -14.45 9.40 13.53
N ALA A 118 -15.14 10.03 12.82
CA ALA A 118 -14.91 11.43 12.84
C ALA A 118 -15.19 11.96 14.22
#